data_d634e591169c2628d3c258940c4a0212
#
_entry.id   d634e591169c2628d3c258940c4a0212
#
_cell.length_a   1.000
_cell.length_b   1.000
_cell.length_c   1.000
_cell.angle_alpha   90.00
_cell.angle_beta   90.00
_cell.angle_gamma   90.00
#
_symmetry.space_group_name_H-M   'P 1'
#
loop_
_entity.id
_entity.type
_entity.pdbx_description
1 polymer ?
#
loop_
_entity_poly.entity_id
_entity_poly.type
_entity_poly.pdbx_seq_one_letter_code
_entity_poly.pdbx_strand_id
1 'polypeptide(L)'
;MTELVSEGRIRFGPNETIRPTFKRYLDETSTQTVLPVFYTDRRAASKRLDALLGKGVFPYPKDENVIARWIDLVTRSNPNSLVLDFFAGSGTTGHSVMNLNAADGGKRRYILVQLDEAVDKDGYDTIADITRERLRRASKQIASKQSLDTAPIDTGFRSYRLATSNIKPWDGTPDQLDLLEAVDNLAAGRTTDDLLVEMMLRMGVELTTPLETGEVAGSPLYNLAGTLFAYFGTNITIDRANEVAKALTAWRDEDPGDAETTVVVRDTGFVDSAAKLNFAAALKQAGFITLRSI
;
A
#
# COMPACT_ATOMS: atom_id res chain seq x y z
N MET A 1 24.97 2.85 47.70
CA MET A 1 25.01 1.50 48.30
C MET A 1 24.24 1.43 49.62
N THR A 2 24.53 2.29 50.58
CA THR A 2 23.91 2.37 51.92
C THR A 2 22.38 2.53 51.83
N GLU A 3 21.89 3.37 50.97
CA GLU A 3 20.47 3.62 50.74
C GLU A 3 19.71 2.43 50.21
N LEU A 4 20.27 1.70 49.25
CA LEU A 4 19.69 0.48 48.70
C LEU A 4 19.66 -0.68 49.70
N VAL A 5 20.60 -0.69 50.67
CA VAL A 5 20.62 -1.66 51.77
C VAL A 5 19.53 -1.34 52.78
N SER A 6 19.38 -0.05 53.13
CA SER A 6 18.34 0.40 54.08
C SER A 6 16.93 0.19 53.54
N GLU A 7 16.75 0.31 52.22
CA GLU A 7 15.49 0.01 51.50
C GLU A 7 15.21 -1.48 51.33
N GLY A 8 16.12 -2.36 51.78
CA GLY A 8 16.00 -3.81 51.63
C GLY A 8 16.11 -4.30 50.17
N ARG A 9 16.70 -3.49 49.30
CA ARG A 9 16.81 -3.74 47.84
C ARG A 9 18.02 -4.63 47.50
N ILE A 10 18.92 -4.86 48.45
CA ILE A 10 20.06 -5.76 48.21
C ILE A 10 19.80 -7.09 48.92
N ARG A 11 19.91 -8.17 48.18
CA ARG A 11 19.92 -9.53 48.72
C ARG A 11 21.36 -10.00 48.77
N PHE A 12 21.88 -10.18 49.98
CA PHE A 12 23.18 -10.80 50.21
C PHE A 12 23.08 -12.31 50.08
N GLY A 13 24.15 -12.94 49.62
CA GLY A 13 24.28 -14.39 49.60
C GLY A 13 24.53 -14.97 51.00
N PRO A 14 24.44 -16.28 51.18
CA PRO A 14 24.70 -16.95 52.45
C PRO A 14 26.16 -16.89 52.90
N ASN A 15 27.09 -16.47 52.04
CA ASN A 15 28.51 -16.28 52.33
C ASN A 15 29.12 -15.17 51.43
N GLU A 16 30.36 -14.79 51.71
CA GLU A 16 31.11 -13.73 51.04
C GLU A 16 31.48 -14.02 49.59
N THR A 17 31.38 -15.27 49.14
CA THR A 17 31.74 -15.67 47.79
C THR A 17 30.61 -15.38 46.77
N ILE A 18 29.39 -15.23 47.28
CA ILE A 18 28.21 -14.98 46.42
C ILE A 18 27.98 -13.47 46.31
N ARG A 19 27.99 -12.96 45.06
CA ARG A 19 27.76 -11.54 44.78
C ARG A 19 26.36 -11.13 45.25
N PRO A 20 26.22 -9.98 45.92
CA PRO A 20 24.93 -9.43 46.26
C PRO A 20 24.10 -9.20 44.96
N THR A 21 22.80 -9.46 45.06
CA THR A 21 21.88 -9.24 43.96
C THR A 21 20.92 -8.10 44.28
N PHE A 22 20.63 -7.31 43.26
CA PHE A 22 19.67 -6.20 43.37
C PHE A 22 18.23 -6.71 43.15
N LYS A 23 17.35 -6.39 44.10
CA LYS A 23 15.91 -6.66 43.95
C LYS A 23 15.27 -5.58 43.13
N ARG A 24 14.66 -5.93 42.00
CA ARG A 24 13.73 -5.10 41.26
C ARG A 24 12.32 -5.51 41.59
N TYR A 25 11.47 -4.56 41.93
CA TYR A 25 10.06 -4.82 42.11
C TYR A 25 9.36 -4.90 40.73
N LEU A 26 8.24 -5.61 40.67
CA LEU A 26 7.54 -5.88 39.42
C LEU A 26 6.98 -4.60 38.79
N ASP A 27 6.56 -3.64 39.62
CA ASP A 27 6.06 -2.33 39.22
C ASP A 27 7.15 -1.38 38.69
N GLU A 28 8.41 -1.64 39.00
CA GLU A 28 9.56 -0.87 38.48
C GLU A 28 10.03 -1.35 37.11
N THR A 29 9.53 -2.48 36.64
CA THR A 29 9.96 -3.12 35.36
C THR A 29 8.80 -3.10 34.37
N SER A 30 8.60 -1.95 33.73
CA SER A 30 7.62 -1.83 32.63
C SER A 30 8.06 -2.57 31.36
N THR A 31 9.34 -2.93 31.26
CA THR A 31 9.90 -3.57 30.06
C THR A 31 10.75 -4.77 30.43
N GLN A 32 10.62 -5.83 29.66
CA GLN A 32 11.46 -7.04 29.78
C GLN A 32 12.26 -7.22 28.49
N THR A 33 13.54 -7.57 28.63
CA THR A 33 14.38 -7.92 27.46
C THR A 33 13.78 -9.11 26.72
N VAL A 34 13.58 -8.96 25.43
CA VAL A 34 13.06 -10.03 24.58
C VAL A 34 14.13 -11.10 24.42
N LEU A 35 13.74 -12.34 24.60
CA LEU A 35 14.63 -13.47 24.33
C LEU A 35 14.91 -13.53 22.82
N PRO A 36 16.16 -13.72 22.37
CA PRO A 36 16.54 -13.76 20.96
C PRO A 36 16.11 -15.06 20.27
N VAL A 37 15.51 -15.99 21.00
CA VAL A 37 15.10 -17.32 20.49
C VAL A 37 13.63 -17.54 20.77
N PHE A 38 12.89 -17.90 19.72
CA PHE A 38 11.48 -18.31 19.80
C PHE A 38 11.39 -19.81 19.53
N TYR A 39 10.89 -20.56 20.49
CA TYR A 39 10.59 -21.97 20.31
C TYR A 39 9.19 -22.12 19.71
N THR A 40 9.13 -22.50 18.45
CA THR A 40 7.90 -22.90 17.77
C THR A 40 8.09 -24.22 17.05
N ASP A 41 7.03 -25.02 16.93
CA ASP A 41 7.08 -26.25 16.13
C ASP A 41 7.35 -25.88 14.67
N ARG A 42 8.46 -26.34 14.11
CA ARG A 42 8.89 -26.07 12.72
C ARG A 42 7.84 -26.47 11.67
N ARG A 43 6.99 -27.46 12.00
CA ARG A 43 5.94 -27.93 11.10
C ARG A 43 4.64 -27.16 11.23
N ALA A 44 4.46 -26.38 12.29
CA ALA A 44 3.21 -25.64 12.53
C ALA A 44 2.93 -24.61 11.43
N ALA A 45 3.93 -23.84 11.03
CA ALA A 45 3.81 -22.87 9.93
C ALA A 45 3.41 -23.54 8.61
N SER A 46 4.07 -24.65 8.24
CA SER A 46 3.73 -25.39 7.03
C SER A 46 2.30 -25.95 7.08
N LYS A 47 1.89 -26.53 8.21
CA LYS A 47 0.51 -27.05 8.37
C LYS A 47 -0.54 -25.93 8.24
N ARG A 48 -0.29 -24.75 8.81
CA ARG A 48 -1.21 -23.61 8.68
C ARG A 48 -1.29 -23.09 7.26
N LEU A 49 -0.13 -23.01 6.56
CA LEU A 49 -0.12 -22.62 5.16
C LEU A 49 -0.81 -23.66 4.27
N ASP A 50 -0.55 -24.94 4.50
CA ASP A 50 -1.19 -26.05 3.78
C ASP A 50 -2.72 -26.04 3.99
N ALA A 51 -3.20 -25.71 5.18
CA ALA A 51 -4.62 -25.55 5.45
C ALA A 51 -5.21 -24.32 4.73
N LEU A 52 -4.42 -23.29 4.54
CA LEU A 52 -4.86 -22.05 3.88
C LEU A 52 -4.84 -22.16 2.34
N LEU A 53 -3.78 -22.69 1.75
CA LEU A 53 -3.54 -22.69 0.30
C LEU A 53 -3.71 -24.05 -0.37
N GLY A 54 -3.61 -25.12 0.38
CA GLY A 54 -3.47 -26.48 -0.12
C GLY A 54 -2.08 -27.04 0.16
N LYS A 55 -2.01 -28.38 0.26
CA LYS A 55 -0.79 -29.09 0.65
C LYS A 55 0.34 -28.90 -0.37
N GLY A 56 1.52 -28.49 0.12
CA GLY A 56 2.75 -28.45 -0.67
C GLY A 56 2.84 -27.32 -1.69
N VAL A 57 1.98 -26.30 -1.61
CA VAL A 57 1.99 -25.14 -2.52
C VAL A 57 3.28 -24.34 -2.36
N PHE A 58 3.76 -24.14 -1.13
CA PHE A 58 4.99 -23.41 -0.89
C PHE A 58 5.86 -24.13 0.16
N PRO A 59 7.14 -24.45 -0.16
CA PRO A 59 8.04 -25.12 0.78
C PRO A 59 8.57 -24.13 1.83
N TYR A 60 8.72 -24.62 3.04
CA TYR A 60 9.39 -23.92 4.17
C TYR A 60 8.90 -22.49 4.44
N PRO A 61 7.58 -22.24 4.57
CA PRO A 61 7.08 -20.92 4.89
C PRO A 61 7.61 -20.44 6.25
N LYS A 62 7.86 -19.17 6.38
CA LYS A 62 8.14 -18.56 7.69
C LYS A 62 6.89 -18.62 8.55
N ASP A 63 7.09 -18.67 9.87
CA ASP A 63 6.00 -18.69 10.84
C ASP A 63 5.43 -17.26 11.01
N GLU A 64 4.18 -17.07 10.62
CA GLU A 64 3.51 -15.76 10.68
C GLU A 64 3.36 -15.25 12.11
N ASN A 65 3.30 -16.14 13.12
CA ASN A 65 3.22 -15.72 14.51
C ASN A 65 4.57 -15.17 15.01
N VAL A 66 5.68 -15.78 14.55
CA VAL A 66 7.03 -15.27 14.86
C VAL A 66 7.27 -13.93 14.19
N ILE A 67 6.91 -13.80 12.91
CA ILE A 67 7.04 -12.52 12.19
C ILE A 67 6.14 -11.45 12.82
N ALA A 68 4.90 -11.78 13.18
CA ALA A 68 3.99 -10.87 13.87
C ALA A 68 4.60 -10.37 15.20
N ARG A 69 5.22 -11.25 15.96
CA ARG A 69 5.88 -10.88 17.23
C ARG A 69 7.03 -9.90 16.99
N TRP A 70 7.86 -10.11 15.97
CA TRP A 70 8.93 -9.17 15.62
C TRP A 70 8.38 -7.81 15.19
N ILE A 71 7.34 -7.81 14.34
CA ILE A 71 6.70 -6.57 13.90
C ILE A 71 6.10 -5.84 15.12
N ASP A 72 5.39 -6.53 16.00
CA ASP A 72 4.82 -5.95 17.21
C ASP A 72 5.89 -5.27 18.08
N LEU A 73 7.02 -5.95 18.32
CA LEU A 73 8.11 -5.40 19.12
C LEU A 73 8.64 -4.06 18.62
N VAL A 74 8.72 -3.88 17.30
CA VAL A 74 9.28 -2.65 16.72
C VAL A 74 8.22 -1.60 16.37
N THR A 75 6.94 -1.98 16.30
CA THR A 75 5.85 -1.09 15.90
C THR A 75 4.81 -0.84 17.00
N ARG A 76 4.96 -1.41 18.19
CA ARG A 76 4.00 -1.26 19.29
C ARG A 76 3.79 0.18 19.70
N SER A 77 4.84 1.00 19.69
CA SER A 77 4.76 2.43 19.99
C SER A 77 4.13 3.26 18.86
N ASN A 78 4.08 2.70 17.64
CA ASN A 78 3.45 3.33 16.48
C ASN A 78 2.70 2.29 15.64
N PRO A 79 1.45 1.97 15.98
CA PRO A 79 0.66 0.95 15.27
C PRO A 79 0.20 1.39 13.87
N ASN A 80 0.63 2.56 13.38
CA ASN A 80 0.42 3.04 12.00
C ASN A 80 1.66 2.92 11.12
N SER A 81 2.69 2.19 11.58
CA SER A 81 3.95 2.01 10.86
C SER A 81 3.79 1.33 9.50
N LEU A 82 4.74 1.60 8.61
CA LEU A 82 4.89 0.91 7.34
C LEU A 82 5.93 -0.20 7.46
N VAL A 83 5.57 -1.42 7.07
CA VAL A 83 6.44 -2.61 7.09
C VAL A 83 6.83 -2.94 5.64
N LEU A 84 8.12 -3.05 5.38
CA LEU A 84 8.65 -3.35 4.05
C LEU A 84 9.36 -4.71 4.07
N ASP A 85 9.03 -5.56 3.10
CA ASP A 85 9.65 -6.87 2.89
C ASP A 85 10.03 -7.03 1.40
N PHE A 86 11.34 -7.04 1.14
CA PHE A 86 11.87 -7.13 -0.23
C PHE A 86 11.89 -8.56 -0.79
N PHE A 87 11.64 -9.57 0.04
CA PHE A 87 11.67 -10.99 -0.33
C PHE A 87 10.44 -11.69 0.22
N ALA A 88 9.26 -11.22 -0.21
CA ALA A 88 7.97 -11.60 0.37
C ALA A 88 7.71 -13.11 0.39
N GLY A 89 8.32 -13.88 -0.53
CA GLY A 89 8.13 -15.32 -0.65
C GLY A 89 6.65 -15.66 -0.73
N SER A 90 6.14 -16.42 0.22
CA SER A 90 4.71 -16.73 0.29
C SER A 90 3.84 -15.64 0.93
N GLY A 91 4.36 -14.43 1.21
CA GLY A 91 3.58 -13.32 1.79
C GLY A 91 3.35 -13.41 3.29
N THR A 92 4.27 -14.04 4.03
CA THR A 92 4.13 -14.22 5.49
C THR A 92 4.04 -12.88 6.22
N THR A 93 4.86 -11.91 5.83
CA THR A 93 4.90 -10.57 6.45
C THR A 93 3.56 -9.85 6.34
N GLY A 94 2.94 -9.82 5.16
CA GLY A 94 1.63 -9.21 4.96
C GLY A 94 0.53 -9.89 5.79
N HIS A 95 0.52 -11.22 5.82
CA HIS A 95 -0.41 -11.99 6.67
C HIS A 95 -0.21 -11.66 8.16
N SER A 96 1.06 -11.51 8.60
CA SER A 96 1.39 -11.13 9.98
C SER A 96 0.90 -9.73 10.36
N VAL A 97 1.04 -8.76 9.44
CA VAL A 97 0.54 -7.39 9.64
C VAL A 97 -0.98 -7.39 9.76
N MET A 98 -1.69 -8.10 8.87
CA MET A 98 -3.16 -8.22 8.94
C MET A 98 -3.61 -8.82 10.28
N ASN A 99 -2.94 -9.88 10.76
CA ASN A 99 -3.24 -10.50 12.06
C ASN A 99 -3.00 -9.55 13.23
N LEU A 100 -1.93 -8.76 13.20
CA LEU A 100 -1.64 -7.77 14.25
C LEU A 100 -2.68 -6.67 14.28
N ASN A 101 -3.02 -6.09 13.13
CA ASN A 101 -4.05 -5.06 13.06
C ASN A 101 -5.40 -5.60 13.55
N ALA A 102 -5.71 -6.87 13.25
CA ALA A 102 -6.91 -7.53 13.76
C ALA A 102 -6.89 -7.73 15.29
N ALA A 103 -5.71 -7.94 15.87
CA ALA A 103 -5.56 -8.20 17.30
C ALA A 103 -5.55 -6.93 18.17
N ASP A 104 -4.95 -5.85 17.68
CA ASP A 104 -4.71 -4.63 18.46
C ASP A 104 -5.41 -3.37 17.92
N GLY A 105 -6.16 -3.47 16.81
CA GLY A 105 -6.82 -2.32 16.17
C GLY A 105 -5.86 -1.37 15.45
N GLY A 106 -4.61 -1.76 15.25
CA GLY A 106 -3.60 -0.99 14.54
C GLY A 106 -3.94 -0.81 13.06
N LYS A 107 -3.29 0.16 12.44
CA LYS A 107 -3.41 0.50 11.01
C LYS A 107 -2.06 0.39 10.30
N ARG A 108 -1.26 -0.63 10.68
CA ARG A 108 0.02 -0.88 10.00
C ARG A 108 -0.23 -1.19 8.54
N ARG A 109 0.60 -0.64 7.69
CA ARG A 109 0.62 -0.90 6.26
C ARG A 109 1.82 -1.77 5.91
N TYR A 110 1.79 -2.40 4.75
CA TYR A 110 2.93 -3.19 4.28
C TYR A 110 3.18 -2.99 2.79
N ILE A 111 4.45 -3.11 2.41
CA ILE A 111 4.90 -3.22 1.03
C ILE A 111 5.65 -4.55 0.91
N LEU A 112 5.21 -5.40 0.01
CA LEU A 112 5.83 -6.69 -0.28
C LEU A 112 6.38 -6.66 -1.70
N VAL A 113 7.64 -7.02 -1.85
CA VAL A 113 8.29 -7.15 -3.16
C VAL A 113 8.65 -8.61 -3.38
N GLN A 114 8.24 -9.16 -4.52
CA GLN A 114 8.54 -10.52 -4.94
C GLN A 114 8.89 -10.53 -6.42
N LEU A 115 9.97 -11.19 -6.75
CA LEU A 115 10.33 -11.46 -8.14
C LEU A 115 9.26 -12.37 -8.79
N ASP A 116 9.12 -12.21 -10.10
CA ASP A 116 8.18 -12.97 -10.92
C ASP A 116 8.80 -14.34 -11.28
N GLU A 117 9.20 -15.08 -10.23
CA GLU A 117 9.82 -16.40 -10.37
C GLU A 117 8.76 -17.44 -10.65
N ALA A 118 8.93 -18.16 -11.78
CA ALA A 118 8.02 -19.23 -12.17
C ALA A 118 8.03 -20.39 -11.16
N VAL A 119 6.87 -20.99 -10.94
CA VAL A 119 6.71 -22.18 -10.10
C VAL A 119 5.97 -23.27 -10.86
N ASP A 120 6.35 -24.52 -10.60
CA ASP A 120 5.64 -25.70 -11.09
C ASP A 120 4.61 -26.14 -10.03
N LYS A 121 3.49 -25.42 -9.96
CA LYS A 121 2.41 -25.67 -9.01
C LYS A 121 1.05 -25.44 -9.64
N ASP A 122 0.18 -26.41 -9.54
CA ASP A 122 -1.18 -26.29 -10.06
C ASP A 122 -1.89 -25.04 -9.54
N GLY A 123 -2.35 -24.20 -10.46
CA GLY A 123 -3.07 -22.96 -10.17
C GLY A 123 -2.21 -21.76 -9.83
N TYR A 124 -0.88 -21.85 -9.96
CA TYR A 124 0.05 -20.74 -9.73
C TYR A 124 1.14 -20.72 -10.79
N ASP A 125 1.31 -19.61 -11.47
CA ASP A 125 2.37 -19.43 -12.46
C ASP A 125 3.67 -18.95 -11.80
N THR A 126 3.56 -18.14 -10.73
CA THR A 126 4.69 -17.51 -10.06
C THR A 126 4.58 -17.55 -8.54
N ILE A 127 5.69 -17.32 -7.84
CA ILE A 127 5.71 -17.11 -6.37
C ILE A 127 4.82 -15.91 -5.98
N ALA A 128 4.80 -14.86 -6.81
CA ALA A 128 3.95 -13.70 -6.57
C ALA A 128 2.45 -14.04 -6.60
N ASP A 129 2.03 -15.05 -7.38
CA ASP A 129 0.64 -15.55 -7.36
C ASP A 129 0.31 -16.21 -6.02
N ILE A 130 1.22 -17.04 -5.52
CA ILE A 130 1.09 -17.67 -4.20
C ILE A 130 0.98 -16.60 -3.11
N THR A 131 1.81 -15.54 -3.18
CA THR A 131 1.77 -14.40 -2.25
C THR A 131 0.38 -13.76 -2.26
N ARG A 132 -0.13 -13.39 -3.44
CA ARG A 132 -1.44 -12.75 -3.60
C ARG A 132 -2.58 -13.61 -3.07
N GLU A 133 -2.55 -14.90 -3.38
CA GLU A 133 -3.59 -15.82 -2.94
C GLU A 133 -3.56 -16.05 -1.43
N ARG A 134 -2.36 -16.15 -0.83
CA ARG A 134 -2.24 -16.19 0.64
C ARG A 134 -2.89 -14.98 1.28
N LEU A 135 -2.59 -13.78 0.80
CA LEU A 135 -3.16 -12.56 1.36
C LEU A 135 -4.68 -12.50 1.21
N ARG A 136 -5.23 -12.90 0.05
CA ARG A 136 -6.68 -12.97 -0.17
C ARG A 136 -7.37 -13.94 0.79
N ARG A 137 -6.78 -15.13 1.00
CA ARG A 137 -7.37 -16.12 1.91
C ARG A 137 -7.20 -15.72 3.38
N ALA A 138 -6.05 -15.14 3.75
CA ALA A 138 -5.85 -14.59 5.07
C ALA A 138 -6.85 -13.46 5.39
N SER A 139 -7.05 -12.53 4.46
CA SER A 139 -8.06 -11.47 4.56
C SER A 139 -9.45 -12.03 4.82
N LYS A 140 -9.89 -13.00 4.01
CA LYS A 140 -11.20 -13.66 4.20
C LYS A 140 -11.31 -14.38 5.54
N GLN A 141 -10.24 -15.06 5.97
CA GLN A 141 -10.21 -15.77 7.25
C GLN A 141 -10.28 -14.79 8.43
N ILE A 142 -9.62 -13.65 8.35
CA ILE A 142 -9.67 -12.61 9.38
C ILE A 142 -11.08 -12.01 9.44
N ALA A 143 -11.62 -11.61 8.29
CA ALA A 143 -12.96 -11.04 8.18
C ALA A 143 -14.04 -11.99 8.72
N SER A 144 -13.94 -13.30 8.46
CA SER A 144 -14.90 -14.29 8.97
C SER A 144 -14.90 -14.48 10.49
N LYS A 145 -13.84 -14.05 11.17
CA LYS A 145 -13.70 -14.12 12.63
C LYS A 145 -14.11 -12.83 13.34
N GLN A 146 -14.37 -11.75 12.59
CA GLN A 146 -14.83 -10.50 13.18
C GLN A 146 -16.26 -10.61 13.70
N SER A 147 -16.51 -10.03 14.88
CA SER A 147 -17.85 -9.82 15.36
C SER A 147 -18.54 -8.71 14.56
N LEU A 148 -19.84 -8.83 14.37
CA LEU A 148 -20.67 -7.80 13.71
C LEU A 148 -20.66 -6.45 14.45
N ASP A 149 -20.31 -6.46 15.74
CA ASP A 149 -20.28 -5.26 16.60
C ASP A 149 -18.93 -4.52 16.57
N THR A 150 -17.93 -5.05 15.85
CA THR A 150 -16.61 -4.41 15.75
C THR A 150 -16.46 -3.67 14.43
N ALA A 151 -15.75 -2.52 14.46
CA ALA A 151 -15.43 -1.79 13.24
C ALA A 151 -14.71 -2.71 12.24
N PRO A 152 -15.03 -2.64 10.93
CA PRO A 152 -14.38 -3.46 9.92
C PRO A 152 -12.88 -3.20 9.88
N ILE A 153 -12.10 -4.28 9.87
CA ILE A 153 -10.63 -4.22 9.75
C ILE A 153 -10.29 -4.14 8.27
N ASP A 154 -9.45 -3.17 7.90
CA ASP A 154 -8.89 -3.12 6.56
C ASP A 154 -7.86 -4.24 6.39
N THR A 155 -8.22 -5.23 5.60
CA THR A 155 -7.36 -6.35 5.17
C THR A 155 -7.13 -6.33 3.66
N GLY A 156 -7.50 -5.24 3.01
CA GLY A 156 -7.30 -5.03 1.57
C GLY A 156 -5.83 -4.89 1.20
N PHE A 157 -5.52 -5.13 -0.06
CA PHE A 157 -4.23 -4.82 -0.66
C PHE A 157 -4.38 -4.55 -2.15
N ARG A 158 -3.45 -3.80 -2.71
CA ARG A 158 -3.30 -3.59 -4.15
C ARG A 158 -2.09 -4.36 -4.66
N SER A 159 -2.18 -4.93 -5.84
CA SER A 159 -1.09 -5.66 -6.48
C SER A 159 -0.66 -4.93 -7.75
N TYR A 160 0.63 -4.69 -7.85
CA TYR A 160 1.24 -3.99 -8.98
C TYR A 160 2.34 -4.85 -9.61
N ARG A 161 2.64 -4.58 -10.87
CA ARG A 161 3.79 -5.14 -11.56
C ARG A 161 4.75 -3.99 -11.88
N LEU A 162 6.03 -4.17 -11.53
CA LEU A 162 7.05 -3.21 -11.94
C LEU A 162 7.25 -3.28 -13.44
N ALA A 163 7.12 -2.16 -14.11
CA ALA A 163 7.30 -2.02 -15.54
C ALA A 163 8.06 -0.73 -15.87
N THR A 164 8.46 -0.56 -17.13
CA THR A 164 8.96 0.72 -17.63
C THR A 164 7.85 1.78 -17.61
N SER A 165 8.25 3.06 -17.66
CA SER A 165 7.30 4.18 -17.74
C SER A 165 6.23 3.95 -18.83
N ASN A 166 5.01 4.40 -18.54
CA ASN A 166 3.91 4.42 -19.51
C ASN A 166 4.07 5.54 -20.54
N ILE A 167 4.99 6.48 -20.30
CA ILE A 167 5.30 7.60 -21.18
C ILE A 167 6.57 7.24 -21.95
N LYS A 168 6.51 7.33 -23.28
CA LYS A 168 7.69 7.13 -24.13
C LYS A 168 8.76 8.16 -23.77
N PRO A 169 10.04 7.77 -23.65
CA PRO A 169 11.11 8.74 -23.46
C PRO A 169 11.18 9.68 -24.68
N TRP A 170 11.44 10.96 -24.43
CA TRP A 170 11.72 11.91 -25.51
C TRP A 170 13.05 11.53 -26.17
N ASP A 171 13.00 11.16 -27.42
CA ASP A 171 14.15 10.70 -28.20
C ASP A 171 14.73 11.85 -29.00
N GLY A 172 14.85 12.98 -28.73
CA GLY A 172 15.55 14.16 -29.27
C GLY A 172 16.21 14.07 -30.67
N THR A 173 16.06 12.99 -31.40
CA THR A 173 16.60 12.81 -32.76
C THR A 173 15.69 13.48 -33.79
N PRO A 174 16.22 14.48 -34.59
CA PRO A 174 15.41 15.25 -35.55
C PRO A 174 15.02 14.48 -36.81
N ASP A 175 15.51 13.27 -37.00
CA ASP A 175 15.33 12.49 -38.23
C ASP A 175 14.05 11.64 -38.17
N GLN A 176 13.07 12.09 -38.87
CA GLN A 176 11.74 11.52 -39.07
C GLN A 176 10.74 11.77 -37.94
N LEU A 177 10.33 12.99 -37.86
CA LEU A 177 9.06 13.38 -37.29
C LEU A 177 7.91 12.79 -38.16
N ASP A 178 7.51 11.58 -37.83
CA ASP A 178 6.11 11.26 -37.98
C ASP A 178 5.39 12.07 -36.91
N LEU A 179 4.94 13.26 -37.29
CA LEU A 179 4.26 14.21 -36.40
C LEU A 179 3.04 13.58 -35.71
N LEU A 180 2.48 12.51 -36.26
CA LEU A 180 1.35 11.78 -35.70
C LEU A 180 1.79 10.78 -34.64
N GLU A 181 2.98 10.17 -34.75
CA GLU A 181 3.54 9.30 -33.71
C GLU A 181 4.16 10.10 -32.55
N ALA A 182 4.67 11.30 -32.79
CA ALA A 182 5.19 12.19 -31.76
C ALA A 182 4.07 12.77 -30.86
N VAL A 183 2.83 12.77 -31.34
CA VAL A 183 1.67 13.27 -30.57
C VAL A 183 1.23 12.26 -29.52
N ASP A 184 1.35 10.95 -29.75
CA ASP A 184 1.01 9.93 -28.76
C ASP A 184 2.26 9.46 -27.98
N ASN A 185 2.51 10.11 -26.86
CA ASN A 185 3.62 9.81 -25.97
C ASN A 185 3.38 8.61 -25.03
N LEU A 186 2.25 7.90 -25.16
CA LEU A 186 1.98 6.71 -24.38
C LEU A 186 2.60 5.46 -24.98
N ALA A 187 3.09 4.58 -24.12
CA ALA A 187 3.58 3.27 -24.52
C ALA A 187 2.40 2.38 -24.95
N ALA A 188 2.60 1.57 -26.00
CA ALA A 188 1.56 0.67 -26.51
C ALA A 188 1.13 -0.35 -25.44
N GLY A 189 -0.17 -0.65 -25.40
CA GLY A 189 -0.73 -1.67 -24.49
C GLY A 189 -0.87 -1.25 -23.04
N ARG A 190 -0.70 0.04 -22.73
CA ARG A 190 -0.94 0.59 -21.39
C ARG A 190 -2.40 0.99 -21.21
N THR A 191 -2.89 0.81 -19.99
CA THR A 191 -4.26 1.18 -19.60
C THR A 191 -4.28 2.55 -18.92
N THR A 192 -5.47 3.13 -18.78
CA THR A 192 -5.66 4.35 -17.99
C THR A 192 -5.31 4.15 -16.52
N ASP A 193 -5.52 2.95 -15.99
CA ASP A 193 -5.15 2.60 -14.61
C ASP A 193 -3.62 2.56 -14.43
N ASP A 194 -2.86 2.03 -15.41
CA ASP A 194 -1.39 2.07 -15.38
C ASP A 194 -0.88 3.51 -15.35
N LEU A 195 -1.51 4.38 -16.12
CA LEU A 195 -1.17 5.79 -16.18
C LEU A 195 -1.48 6.51 -14.87
N LEU A 196 -2.65 6.21 -14.28
CA LEU A 196 -3.03 6.75 -12.98
C LEU A 196 -2.01 6.40 -11.90
N VAL A 197 -1.61 5.12 -11.82
CA VAL A 197 -0.62 4.64 -10.84
C VAL A 197 0.73 5.34 -11.04
N GLU A 198 1.19 5.53 -12.28
CA GLU A 198 2.42 6.28 -12.55
C GLU A 198 2.29 7.74 -12.10
N MET A 199 1.14 8.38 -12.35
CA MET A 199 0.90 9.76 -11.91
C MET A 199 0.87 9.87 -10.38
N MET A 200 0.24 8.92 -9.69
CA MET A 200 0.28 8.86 -8.22
C MET A 200 1.73 8.84 -7.72
N LEU A 201 2.57 7.96 -8.27
CA LEU A 201 3.98 7.87 -7.89
C LEU A 201 4.77 9.16 -8.19
N ARG A 202 4.59 9.75 -9.38
CA ARG A 202 5.28 10.98 -9.78
C ARG A 202 4.87 12.19 -8.94
N MET A 203 3.65 12.20 -8.43
CA MET A 203 3.12 13.28 -7.60
C MET A 203 3.27 13.03 -6.10
N GLY A 204 3.86 11.90 -5.70
CA GLY A 204 4.03 11.53 -4.30
C GLY A 204 2.73 11.16 -3.60
N VAL A 205 1.68 10.80 -4.36
CA VAL A 205 0.42 10.30 -3.80
C VAL A 205 0.60 8.84 -3.40
N GLU A 206 0.24 8.52 -2.17
CA GLU A 206 0.37 7.14 -1.68
C GLU A 206 -0.52 6.18 -2.48
N LEU A 207 0.02 5.02 -2.88
CA LEU A 207 -0.73 4.02 -3.64
C LEU A 207 -1.91 3.40 -2.86
N THR A 208 -1.99 3.62 -1.55
CA THR A 208 -3.10 3.21 -0.69
C THR A 208 -4.19 4.28 -0.56
N THR A 209 -4.00 5.48 -1.12
CA THR A 209 -5.02 6.54 -1.10
C THR A 209 -6.34 6.01 -1.63
N PRO A 210 -7.46 6.27 -0.95
CA PRO A 210 -8.79 5.91 -1.45
C PRO A 210 -8.99 6.42 -2.87
N LEU A 211 -9.54 5.54 -3.71
CA LEU A 211 -9.79 5.81 -5.12
C LEU A 211 -11.26 5.60 -5.40
N GLU A 212 -11.91 6.66 -5.86
CA GLU A 212 -13.24 6.60 -6.43
C GLU A 212 -13.16 6.70 -7.96
N THR A 213 -13.98 5.94 -8.65
CA THR A 213 -14.02 5.93 -10.10
C THR A 213 -15.44 6.20 -10.57
N GLY A 214 -15.60 7.21 -11.41
CA GLY A 214 -16.81 7.49 -12.15
C GLY A 214 -16.58 7.38 -13.65
N GLU A 215 -17.60 7.65 -14.43
CA GLU A 215 -17.52 7.70 -15.88
C GLU A 215 -18.12 9.02 -16.37
N VAL A 216 -17.40 9.71 -17.26
CA VAL A 216 -17.89 10.93 -17.92
C VAL A 216 -17.41 10.95 -19.37
N ALA A 217 -18.29 11.36 -20.28
CA ALA A 217 -18.00 11.43 -21.72
C ALA A 217 -17.39 10.12 -22.29
N GLY A 218 -17.79 8.94 -21.73
CA GLY A 218 -17.37 7.63 -22.18
C GLY A 218 -15.94 7.22 -21.74
N SER A 219 -15.40 7.88 -20.73
CA SER A 219 -14.07 7.55 -20.18
C SER A 219 -14.07 7.62 -18.65
N PRO A 220 -13.21 6.83 -17.99
CA PRO A 220 -13.09 6.88 -16.55
C PRO A 220 -12.61 8.24 -16.03
N LEU A 221 -13.26 8.68 -14.96
CA LEU A 221 -12.85 9.83 -14.14
C LEU A 221 -12.45 9.29 -12.77
N TYR A 222 -11.30 9.71 -12.27
CA TYR A 222 -10.73 9.24 -11.02
C TYR A 222 -10.67 10.35 -9.99
N ASN A 223 -11.06 10.04 -8.76
CA ASN A 223 -10.92 10.89 -7.59
C ASN A 223 -10.06 10.18 -6.53
N LEU A 224 -8.96 10.80 -6.13
CA LEU A 224 -8.08 10.32 -5.08
C LEU A 224 -8.21 11.24 -3.85
N ALA A 225 -9.20 10.91 -3.00
CA ALA A 225 -9.46 11.60 -1.74
C ALA A 225 -9.52 13.14 -1.88
N GLY A 226 -10.17 13.66 -2.92
CA GLY A 226 -10.34 15.10 -3.16
C GLY A 226 -9.06 15.88 -3.52
N THR A 227 -7.88 15.25 -3.49
CA THR A 227 -6.60 15.94 -3.71
C THR A 227 -6.10 15.85 -5.15
N LEU A 228 -6.36 14.73 -5.82
CA LEU A 228 -5.98 14.47 -7.20
C LEU A 228 -7.16 13.92 -7.98
N PHE A 229 -7.53 14.63 -9.05
CA PHE A 229 -8.46 14.13 -10.03
C PHE A 229 -7.73 13.82 -11.34
N ALA A 230 -8.07 12.70 -11.99
CA ALA A 230 -7.46 12.33 -13.25
C ALA A 230 -8.51 11.95 -14.30
N TYR A 231 -8.33 12.44 -15.52
CA TYR A 231 -9.15 12.11 -16.68
C TYR A 231 -8.27 11.90 -17.91
N PHE A 232 -8.27 10.69 -18.43
CA PHE A 232 -7.41 10.29 -19.56
C PHE A 232 -8.21 9.97 -20.84
N GLY A 233 -9.40 10.56 -20.96
CA GLY A 233 -10.24 10.42 -22.15
C GLY A 233 -9.59 10.95 -23.41
N THR A 234 -10.10 10.53 -24.57
CA THR A 234 -9.68 10.94 -25.91
C THR A 234 -10.82 11.60 -26.64
N ASN A 235 -10.52 12.30 -27.74
CA ASN A 235 -11.49 13.04 -28.55
C ASN A 235 -12.31 14.05 -27.72
N ILE A 236 -11.62 14.78 -26.83
CA ILE A 236 -12.22 15.79 -25.97
C ILE A 236 -12.48 17.03 -26.80
N THR A 237 -13.73 17.20 -27.23
CA THR A 237 -14.26 18.43 -27.84
C THR A 237 -14.57 19.47 -26.75
N ILE A 238 -14.91 20.69 -27.15
CA ILE A 238 -15.32 21.76 -26.23
C ILE A 238 -16.50 21.29 -25.34
N ASP A 239 -17.50 20.64 -25.94
CA ASP A 239 -18.68 20.15 -25.20
C ASP A 239 -18.32 19.10 -24.17
N ARG A 240 -17.52 18.11 -24.57
CA ARG A 240 -17.00 17.08 -23.63
C ARG A 240 -16.11 17.68 -22.54
N ALA A 241 -15.28 18.65 -22.87
CA ALA A 241 -14.46 19.40 -21.93
C ALA A 241 -15.31 20.07 -20.85
N ASN A 242 -16.42 20.69 -21.24
CA ASN A 242 -17.37 21.31 -20.31
C ASN A 242 -18.09 20.25 -19.43
N GLU A 243 -18.45 19.10 -20.02
CA GLU A 243 -19.07 18.00 -19.29
C GLU A 243 -18.10 17.44 -18.21
N VAL A 244 -16.83 17.21 -18.58
CA VAL A 244 -15.80 16.75 -17.65
C VAL A 244 -15.54 17.79 -16.55
N ALA A 245 -15.44 19.07 -16.89
CA ALA A 245 -15.25 20.14 -15.92
C ALA A 245 -16.40 20.22 -14.90
N LYS A 246 -17.65 20.05 -15.35
CA LYS A 246 -18.81 19.98 -14.45
C LYS A 246 -18.77 18.79 -13.51
N ALA A 247 -18.41 17.59 -14.02
CA ALA A 247 -18.30 16.39 -13.20
C ALA A 247 -17.21 16.52 -12.13
N LEU A 248 -16.05 17.06 -12.50
CA LEU A 248 -14.96 17.36 -11.57
C LEU A 248 -15.39 18.34 -10.48
N THR A 249 -16.13 19.39 -10.86
CA THR A 249 -16.62 20.37 -9.90
C THR A 249 -17.61 19.75 -8.93
N ALA A 250 -18.56 18.94 -9.44
CA ALA A 250 -19.54 18.26 -8.60
C ALA A 250 -18.87 17.36 -7.56
N TRP A 251 -17.89 16.55 -7.97
CA TRP A 251 -17.16 15.67 -7.06
C TRP A 251 -16.35 16.42 -6.00
N ARG A 252 -15.68 17.52 -6.38
CA ARG A 252 -14.98 18.35 -5.41
C ARG A 252 -15.94 18.97 -4.39
N ASP A 253 -17.11 19.40 -4.83
CA ASP A 253 -18.09 20.06 -3.95
C ASP A 253 -18.78 19.07 -3.01
N GLU A 254 -18.86 17.77 -3.37
CA GLU A 254 -19.32 16.69 -2.52
C GLU A 254 -18.29 16.29 -1.45
N ASP A 255 -17.00 16.34 -1.78
CA ASP A 255 -15.89 16.03 -0.85
C ASP A 255 -14.80 17.11 -1.00
N PRO A 256 -15.01 18.30 -0.42
CA PRO A 256 -14.01 19.35 -0.46
C PRO A 256 -12.81 18.97 0.42
N GLY A 257 -11.76 18.44 -0.20
CA GLY A 257 -10.50 18.14 0.48
C GLY A 257 -9.86 19.42 1.05
N ASP A 258 -9.04 19.24 2.08
CA ASP A 258 -8.30 20.34 2.75
C ASP A 258 -7.09 20.87 1.92
N ALA A 259 -6.78 20.27 0.77
CA ALA A 259 -5.58 20.55 0.00
C ALA A 259 -5.89 21.18 -1.36
N GLU A 260 -4.88 21.84 -1.94
CA GLU A 260 -4.93 22.29 -3.34
C GLU A 260 -5.20 21.09 -4.26
N THR A 261 -6.36 21.12 -4.90
CA THR A 261 -6.77 20.06 -5.81
C THR A 261 -6.02 20.17 -7.14
N THR A 262 -5.36 19.09 -7.51
CA THR A 262 -4.70 18.96 -8.81
C THR A 262 -5.56 18.15 -9.77
N VAL A 263 -5.72 18.63 -11.01
CA VAL A 263 -6.35 17.90 -12.09
C VAL A 263 -5.29 17.46 -13.09
N VAL A 264 -5.26 16.16 -13.43
CA VAL A 264 -4.36 15.58 -14.42
C VAL A 264 -5.17 15.13 -15.64
N VAL A 265 -4.76 15.54 -16.82
CA VAL A 265 -5.39 15.17 -18.08
C VAL A 265 -4.35 14.70 -19.09
N ARG A 266 -4.79 13.92 -20.07
CA ARG A 266 -3.96 13.57 -21.22
C ARG A 266 -3.94 14.72 -22.23
N ASP A 267 -2.77 15.22 -22.58
CA ASP A 267 -2.61 16.32 -23.54
C ASP A 267 -3.16 15.99 -24.91
N THR A 268 -2.81 14.83 -25.40
CA THR A 268 -3.28 14.28 -26.68
C THR A 268 -4.74 13.86 -26.67
N GLY A 269 -5.43 13.97 -25.54
CA GLY A 269 -6.85 13.70 -25.41
C GLY A 269 -7.74 14.75 -26.06
N PHE A 270 -7.27 15.99 -26.17
CA PHE A 270 -8.04 17.09 -26.75
C PHE A 270 -7.95 17.08 -28.27
N VAL A 271 -9.10 17.38 -28.93
CA VAL A 271 -9.16 17.45 -30.40
C VAL A 271 -8.37 18.63 -30.95
N ASP A 272 -8.28 19.73 -30.20
CA ASP A 272 -7.54 20.93 -30.55
C ASP A 272 -7.18 21.77 -29.32
N SER A 273 -6.35 22.79 -29.54
CA SER A 273 -5.93 23.74 -28.51
C SER A 273 -7.08 24.57 -27.95
N ALA A 274 -8.14 24.80 -28.70
CA ALA A 274 -9.29 25.58 -28.25
C ALA A 274 -10.07 24.77 -27.17
N ALA A 275 -10.31 23.49 -27.41
CA ALA A 275 -10.92 22.60 -26.41
C ALA A 275 -10.11 22.55 -25.11
N LYS A 276 -8.77 22.43 -25.20
CA LYS A 276 -7.89 22.45 -24.04
C LYS A 276 -7.93 23.76 -23.25
N LEU A 277 -7.90 24.92 -23.98
CA LEU A 277 -7.96 26.22 -23.34
C LEU A 277 -9.31 26.47 -22.66
N ASN A 278 -10.42 26.06 -23.31
CA ASN A 278 -11.76 26.16 -22.72
C ASN A 278 -11.87 25.29 -21.45
N PHE A 279 -11.30 24.06 -21.48
CA PHE A 279 -11.27 23.20 -20.32
C PHE A 279 -10.49 23.84 -19.14
N ALA A 280 -9.29 24.35 -19.41
CA ALA A 280 -8.48 25.04 -18.42
C ALA A 280 -9.20 26.27 -17.84
N ALA A 281 -9.88 27.04 -18.67
CA ALA A 281 -10.66 28.20 -18.24
C ALA A 281 -11.86 27.80 -17.38
N ALA A 282 -12.59 26.74 -17.74
CA ALA A 282 -13.72 26.22 -16.97
C ALA A 282 -13.26 25.73 -15.59
N LEU A 283 -12.17 24.99 -15.53
CA LEU A 283 -11.59 24.52 -14.24
C LEU A 283 -11.15 25.70 -13.37
N LYS A 284 -10.50 26.71 -13.96
CA LYS A 284 -10.07 27.89 -13.21
C LYS A 284 -11.27 28.67 -12.67
N GLN A 285 -12.34 28.83 -13.44
CA GLN A 285 -13.59 29.46 -12.98
C GLN A 285 -14.24 28.67 -11.84
N ALA A 286 -14.14 27.34 -11.89
CA ALA A 286 -14.59 26.44 -10.82
C ALA A 286 -13.68 26.44 -9.60
N GLY A 287 -12.56 27.15 -9.60
CA GLY A 287 -11.64 27.27 -8.45
C GLY A 287 -10.56 26.18 -8.36
N PHE A 288 -10.35 25.40 -9.41
CA PHE A 288 -9.19 24.50 -9.46
C PHE A 288 -7.91 25.31 -9.72
N ILE A 289 -6.87 25.07 -8.91
CA ILE A 289 -5.65 25.87 -8.95
C ILE A 289 -4.63 25.25 -9.91
N THR A 290 -4.51 23.92 -9.92
CA THR A 290 -3.47 23.21 -10.65
C THR A 290 -4.06 22.26 -11.69
N LEU A 291 -3.74 22.52 -12.97
CA LEU A 291 -3.99 21.62 -14.09
C LEU A 291 -2.65 21.13 -14.64
N ARG A 292 -2.48 19.82 -14.75
CA ARG A 292 -1.32 19.18 -15.38
C ARG A 292 -1.76 18.35 -16.58
N SER A 293 -1.03 18.44 -17.67
CA SER A 293 -1.19 17.57 -18.84
C SER A 293 0.02 16.64 -18.99
N ILE A 294 -0.21 15.43 -19.46
CA ILE A 294 0.79 14.38 -19.70
C ILE A 294 0.68 13.89 -21.13
#